data_5698efa3f6986ea5ba8812bf493a2676
#
_entry.id   5698efa3f6986ea5ba8812bf493a2676
#
_cell.length_a   1.000
_cell.length_b   1.000
_cell.length_c   1.000
_cell.angle_alpha   90.00
_cell.angle_beta   90.00
_cell.angle_gamma   90.00
#
_symmetry.space_group_name_H-M   'P 1'
#
loop_
_entity.id
_entity.type
_entity.pdbx_description
1 polymer ?
#
loop_
_entity_poly.entity_id
_entity_poly.type
_entity_poly.pdbx_seq_one_letter_code
_entity_poly.pdbx_strand_id
1 'polypeptide(L)'
;MYSELTTKRIQAFNLQKGMFVSKLDMPWSATAFPIQGFLIETNEQIDQLTSMCQHVFIDLRLSKHIPYEHNIKLDIVSKPTCNNLATRINEQRKKQIKANSRIEKFRFTNYEIVSSFSREIGPAKAVYDEAAITLSDIIKRRAEINKGDMQALKAVSVKMVRSALNNPDALNWVAKINSSYKSLFQYALSTTITGVIFARHLGLEQRKIEFLTLSLLLRTIGLSKLKKSELVKYSPDNISDNYKRHLFMTLNKVATFKSLPSSVYNTLENHCENADGSGFPGKKSGHKIPMLSQIVRLVVYYDELVNPLVAARAISASKAISKVNAKVGCYFEAGLVEKFVQAVGIYPTGSFVELSDSSIGMVMEQNPAKRLRTNLAILKNAQGVNLDEPIIVDLADKKFENLVIKQSVPSTLLTPEQIVSCKTLFQPKKKRFSFLRRK
;
A
#
# COMPACT_ATOMS: atom_id res chain seq x y z
N MET A 1 -15.07 -12.20 4.71
CA MET A 1 -14.42 -13.33 5.40
C MET A 1 -12.96 -13.07 5.82
N TYR A 2 -12.36 -11.92 5.44
CA TYR A 2 -10.97 -11.57 5.82
C TYR A 2 -10.84 -10.97 7.22
N SER A 3 -11.94 -10.58 7.85
CA SER A 3 -11.94 -9.93 9.17
C SER A 3 -12.22 -10.88 10.34
N GLU A 4 -12.67 -12.11 10.09
CA GLU A 4 -13.27 -12.94 11.15
C GLU A 4 -12.26 -13.66 12.05
N LEU A 5 -11.00 -13.84 11.64
CA LEU A 5 -10.00 -14.56 12.45
C LEU A 5 -9.19 -13.66 13.40
N THR A 6 -9.19 -12.36 13.19
CA THR A 6 -8.42 -11.42 14.01
C THR A 6 -9.23 -10.22 14.48
N THR A 7 -10.45 -10.05 13.98
CA THR A 7 -11.35 -8.97 14.38
C THR A 7 -12.58 -9.52 15.08
N LYS A 8 -12.91 -8.93 16.22
CA LYS A 8 -14.09 -9.27 17.01
C LYS A 8 -15.12 -8.15 16.91
N ARG A 9 -16.38 -8.50 16.61
CA ARG A 9 -17.50 -7.56 16.67
C ARG A 9 -17.86 -7.31 18.12
N ILE A 10 -17.93 -6.06 18.52
CA ILE A 10 -18.28 -5.64 19.89
C ILE A 10 -19.36 -4.58 19.79
N GLN A 11 -20.35 -4.62 20.69
CA GLN A 11 -21.31 -3.54 20.86
C GLN A 11 -20.58 -2.28 21.33
N ALA A 12 -20.96 -1.10 20.81
CA ALA A 12 -20.23 0.14 21.05
C ALA A 12 -20.15 0.49 22.56
N PHE A 13 -21.17 0.16 23.34
CA PHE A 13 -21.19 0.38 24.78
C PHE A 13 -20.25 -0.57 25.59
N ASN A 14 -19.70 -1.61 24.97
CA ASN A 14 -18.73 -2.53 25.58
C ASN A 14 -17.28 -2.16 25.24
N LEU A 15 -17.06 -1.04 24.61
CA LEU A 15 -15.73 -0.58 24.25
C LEU A 15 -14.93 -0.18 25.49
N GLN A 16 -13.63 -0.43 25.45
CA GLN A 16 -12.69 -0.10 26.51
C GLN A 16 -11.43 0.54 25.92
N LYS A 17 -10.75 1.35 26.73
CA LYS A 17 -9.42 1.88 26.38
C LYS A 17 -8.46 0.73 26.10
N GLY A 18 -7.63 0.91 25.09
CA GLY A 18 -6.69 -0.12 24.64
C GLY A 18 -7.25 -1.06 23.57
N MET A 19 -8.52 -0.98 23.21
CA MET A 19 -9.08 -1.69 22.07
C MET A 19 -8.75 -0.95 20.77
N PHE A 20 -8.34 -1.68 19.74
CA PHE A 20 -8.09 -1.11 18.42
C PHE A 20 -9.32 -1.30 17.52
N VAL A 21 -9.98 -0.19 17.20
CA VAL A 21 -11.14 -0.18 16.30
C VAL A 21 -10.65 -0.28 14.87
N SER A 22 -10.95 -1.39 14.19
CA SER A 22 -10.54 -1.67 12.82
C SER A 22 -11.62 -1.39 11.79
N LYS A 23 -12.93 -1.37 12.22
CA LYS A 23 -14.06 -1.12 11.34
C LYS A 23 -15.27 -0.64 12.15
N LEU A 24 -16.06 0.24 11.53
CA LEU A 24 -17.33 0.73 12.07
C LEU A 24 -18.51 0.05 11.34
N ASP A 25 -19.70 0.12 11.91
CA ASP A 25 -20.95 -0.30 11.26
C ASP A 25 -21.51 0.76 10.30
N MET A 26 -20.86 1.90 10.25
CA MET A 26 -21.16 3.02 9.35
C MET A 26 -19.92 3.42 8.53
N PRO A 27 -20.08 4.20 7.44
CA PRO A 27 -18.94 4.69 6.68
C PRO A 27 -18.02 5.58 7.52
N TRP A 28 -16.70 5.35 7.48
CA TRP A 28 -15.70 6.17 8.15
C TRP A 28 -15.77 7.66 7.77
N SER A 29 -16.17 7.94 6.51
CA SER A 29 -16.33 9.31 6.00
C SER A 29 -17.42 10.12 6.72
N ALA A 30 -18.32 9.47 7.45
CA ALA A 30 -19.34 10.10 8.27
C ALA A 30 -18.88 10.36 9.70
N THR A 31 -17.61 10.09 10.01
CA THR A 31 -17.02 10.24 11.36
C THR A 31 -15.78 11.10 11.34
N ALA A 32 -15.39 11.65 12.48
CA ALA A 32 -14.12 12.34 12.67
C ALA A 32 -12.93 11.37 12.88
N PHE A 33 -13.18 10.07 12.92
CA PHE A 33 -12.16 9.08 13.17
C PHE A 33 -11.34 8.71 11.92
N PRO A 34 -10.07 8.30 12.09
CA PRO A 34 -9.21 7.89 10.96
C PRO A 34 -9.73 6.64 10.27
N ILE A 35 -9.87 6.66 8.95
CA ILE A 35 -10.34 5.53 8.11
C ILE A 35 -9.52 4.24 8.30
N GLN A 36 -8.29 4.35 8.78
CA GLN A 36 -7.36 3.22 8.97
C GLN A 36 -7.61 2.42 10.25
N GLY A 37 -8.57 2.83 11.08
CA GLY A 37 -8.69 2.35 12.44
C GLY A 37 -7.78 3.09 13.42
N PHE A 38 -8.07 2.95 14.72
CA PHE A 38 -7.31 3.61 15.77
C PHE A 38 -7.42 2.87 17.10
N LEU A 39 -6.43 3.11 17.96
CA LEU A 39 -6.46 2.63 19.33
C LEU A 39 -7.32 3.58 20.18
N ILE A 40 -8.25 3.06 20.95
CA ILE A 40 -9.03 3.85 21.91
C ILE A 40 -8.13 4.26 23.08
N GLU A 41 -7.89 5.56 23.22
CA GLU A 41 -7.04 6.12 24.29
C GLU A 41 -7.83 6.91 25.32
N THR A 42 -8.98 7.49 24.94
CA THR A 42 -9.78 8.35 25.81
C THR A 42 -11.23 7.88 25.93
N ASN A 43 -11.92 8.32 27.00
CA ASN A 43 -13.35 8.03 27.18
C ASN A 43 -14.21 8.78 26.16
N GLU A 44 -13.80 10.00 25.76
CA GLU A 44 -14.49 10.80 24.75
C GLU A 44 -14.60 10.06 23.42
N GLN A 45 -13.57 9.27 23.06
CA GLN A 45 -13.61 8.42 21.86
C GLN A 45 -14.64 7.29 22.00
N ILE A 46 -14.79 6.71 23.20
CA ILE A 46 -15.81 5.69 23.48
C ILE A 46 -17.21 6.31 23.38
N ASP A 47 -17.41 7.48 24.00
CA ASP A 47 -18.69 8.19 23.98
C ASP A 47 -19.11 8.57 22.57
N GLN A 48 -18.18 9.09 21.76
CA GLN A 48 -18.42 9.38 20.35
C GLN A 48 -18.80 8.12 19.57
N LEU A 49 -18.05 7.03 19.72
CA LEU A 49 -18.37 5.77 19.05
C LEU A 49 -19.73 5.22 19.48
N THR A 50 -20.05 5.30 20.77
CA THR A 50 -21.32 4.81 21.32
C THR A 50 -22.50 5.65 20.82
N SER A 51 -22.31 6.95 20.61
CA SER A 51 -23.36 7.84 20.06
C SER A 51 -23.63 7.63 18.58
N MET A 52 -22.63 7.16 17.80
CA MET A 52 -22.69 7.07 16.35
C MET A 52 -22.87 5.64 15.83
N CYS A 53 -22.38 4.64 16.56
CA CYS A 53 -22.32 3.24 16.14
C CYS A 53 -23.10 2.34 17.11
N GLN A 54 -23.81 1.34 16.59
CA GLN A 54 -24.38 0.29 17.40
C GLN A 54 -23.31 -0.75 17.77
N HIS A 55 -22.43 -1.05 16.82
CA HIS A 55 -21.32 -1.98 17.01
C HIS A 55 -20.10 -1.59 16.20
N VAL A 56 -18.94 -2.00 16.66
CA VAL A 56 -17.67 -1.82 15.97
C VAL A 56 -16.92 -3.15 15.87
N PHE A 57 -15.90 -3.21 15.01
CA PHE A 57 -15.00 -4.35 14.94
C PHE A 57 -13.64 -3.95 15.50
N ILE A 58 -13.15 -4.71 16.47
CA ILE A 58 -11.83 -4.52 17.06
C ILE A 58 -10.83 -5.51 16.47
N ASP A 59 -9.60 -5.08 16.21
CA ASP A 59 -8.49 -5.97 15.85
C ASP A 59 -7.77 -6.42 17.13
N LEU A 60 -7.88 -7.71 17.47
CA LEU A 60 -7.33 -8.28 18.71
C LEU A 60 -5.80 -8.21 18.76
N ARG A 61 -5.11 -8.15 17.61
CA ARG A 61 -3.64 -8.10 17.53
C ARG A 61 -3.09 -6.72 17.85
N LEU A 62 -3.86 -5.68 17.50
CA LEU A 62 -3.48 -4.29 17.69
C LEU A 62 -4.03 -3.72 19.00
N SER A 63 -4.91 -4.48 19.69
CA SER A 63 -5.48 -4.09 20.96
C SER A 63 -4.52 -4.40 22.11
N LYS A 64 -4.44 -3.49 23.09
CA LYS A 64 -3.65 -3.65 24.32
C LYS A 64 -4.53 -4.21 25.42
N HIS A 65 -4.07 -5.24 26.15
CA HIS A 65 -4.68 -5.78 27.37
C HIS A 65 -6.21 -5.93 27.31
N ILE A 66 -6.72 -6.87 26.54
CA ILE A 66 -8.11 -7.31 26.66
C ILE A 66 -8.12 -8.41 27.73
N PRO A 67 -8.83 -8.23 28.85
CA PRO A 67 -9.04 -9.32 29.81
C PRO A 67 -9.73 -10.49 29.09
N TYR A 68 -9.17 -11.70 29.19
CA TYR A 68 -9.64 -12.90 28.49
C TYR A 68 -10.98 -13.44 29.03
N GLU A 69 -11.55 -12.80 30.05
CA GLU A 69 -12.76 -13.25 30.70
C GLU A 69 -13.85 -12.19 30.61
N HIS A 70 -14.69 -12.31 29.59
CA HIS A 70 -16.14 -12.09 29.77
C HIS A 70 -16.85 -12.83 28.64
N ASN A 71 -17.61 -13.85 29.02
CA ASN A 71 -18.66 -14.47 28.22
C ASN A 71 -19.67 -13.40 27.78
N ILE A 72 -19.41 -12.75 26.63
CA ILE A 72 -20.41 -11.87 26.04
C ILE A 72 -21.40 -12.79 25.36
N LYS A 73 -22.57 -12.94 25.93
CA LYS A 73 -23.73 -13.62 25.34
C LYS A 73 -23.96 -13.09 23.93
N LEU A 74 -23.97 -13.99 22.97
CA LEU A 74 -24.43 -13.74 21.60
C LEU A 74 -25.95 -13.52 21.67
N ASP A 75 -26.40 -12.29 21.80
CA ASP A 75 -27.81 -11.99 21.58
C ASP A 75 -28.10 -12.03 20.09
N ILE A 76 -28.83 -13.07 19.71
CA ILE A 76 -29.45 -13.18 18.39
C ILE A 76 -30.59 -12.15 18.37
N VAL A 77 -30.30 -10.96 17.86
CA VAL A 77 -31.31 -9.90 17.73
C VAL A 77 -32.26 -10.24 16.61
N SER A 78 -33.53 -10.41 16.99
CA SER A 78 -34.72 -10.48 16.14
C SER A 78 -34.77 -9.31 15.14
N LYS A 79 -35.29 -9.62 13.94
CA LYS A 79 -35.44 -8.74 12.79
C LYS A 79 -36.18 -7.43 13.12
N PRO A 80 -35.66 -6.25 12.71
CA PRO A 80 -36.50 -5.09 12.53
C PRO A 80 -37.09 -5.08 11.12
N THR A 81 -38.39 -5.00 11.07
CA THR A 81 -39.20 -4.64 9.90
C THR A 81 -39.01 -3.16 9.58
N CYS A 82 -38.38 -2.83 8.46
CA CYS A 82 -38.53 -1.54 7.78
C CYS A 82 -38.04 -1.58 6.31
N ASN A 83 -38.98 -1.32 5.47
CA ASN A 83 -39.09 -0.83 4.09
C ASN A 83 -37.88 -0.77 3.13
N ASN A 84 -37.94 -1.66 2.18
CA ASN A 84 -37.84 -1.62 0.70
C ASN A 84 -36.59 -1.09 -0.04
N LEU A 85 -35.71 -0.26 0.50
CA LEU A 85 -34.46 0.09 -0.18
C LEU A 85 -33.24 -0.55 0.52
N ALA A 86 -33.24 -0.53 1.85
CA ALA A 86 -32.23 -1.19 2.66
C ALA A 86 -32.23 -2.72 2.50
N THR A 87 -33.39 -3.31 2.19
CA THR A 87 -33.56 -4.76 1.98
C THR A 87 -32.91 -5.20 0.66
N ARG A 88 -33.02 -4.43 -0.42
CA ARG A 88 -32.37 -4.71 -1.72
C ARG A 88 -30.85 -4.63 -1.63
N ILE A 89 -30.33 -3.65 -0.90
CA ILE A 89 -28.88 -3.51 -0.66
C ILE A 89 -28.36 -4.66 0.24
N ASN A 90 -29.13 -5.07 1.24
CA ASN A 90 -28.78 -6.20 2.11
C ASN A 90 -28.91 -7.56 1.42
N GLU A 91 -29.86 -7.75 0.51
CA GLU A 91 -29.98 -8.99 -0.27
C GLU A 91 -28.87 -9.10 -1.31
N GLN A 92 -28.48 -8.02 -1.98
CA GLN A 92 -27.31 -8.01 -2.82
C GLN A 92 -26.01 -8.28 -2.03
N ARG A 93 -25.86 -7.67 -0.82
CA ARG A 93 -24.78 -7.99 0.11
C ARG A 93 -24.79 -9.46 0.55
N LYS A 94 -25.95 -10.04 0.88
CA LYS A 94 -26.06 -11.46 1.26
C LYS A 94 -25.74 -12.39 0.10
N LYS A 95 -26.15 -12.07 -1.13
CA LYS A 95 -25.77 -12.83 -2.33
C LYS A 95 -24.28 -12.73 -2.62
N GLN A 96 -23.66 -11.56 -2.44
CA GLN A 96 -22.21 -11.39 -2.52
C GLN A 96 -21.45 -12.16 -1.43
N ILE A 97 -21.94 -12.16 -0.19
CA ILE A 97 -21.35 -12.93 0.92
C ILE A 97 -21.42 -14.45 0.67
N LYS A 98 -22.54 -14.98 0.12
CA LYS A 98 -22.65 -16.39 -0.27
C LYS A 98 -21.81 -16.75 -1.51
N ALA A 99 -21.64 -15.86 -2.47
CA ALA A 99 -20.77 -16.07 -3.62
C ALA A 99 -19.28 -16.10 -3.22
N ASN A 100 -18.89 -15.29 -2.23
CA ASN A 100 -17.53 -15.27 -1.68
C ASN A 100 -17.16 -16.50 -0.86
N SER A 101 -18.12 -17.38 -0.48
CA SER A 101 -17.85 -18.61 0.28
C SER A 101 -17.22 -19.75 -0.53
N ARG A 102 -17.02 -19.57 -1.84
CA ARG A 102 -16.29 -20.50 -2.74
C ARG A 102 -14.90 -20.01 -3.13
N ILE A 103 -14.42 -18.92 -2.53
CA ILE A 103 -13.02 -18.50 -2.71
C ILE A 103 -12.14 -19.57 -2.07
N GLU A 104 -11.16 -20.07 -2.82
CA GLU A 104 -10.11 -20.97 -2.34
C GLU A 104 -9.75 -20.63 -0.88
N LYS A 105 -9.64 -21.64 -0.03
CA LYS A 105 -9.23 -21.50 1.37
C LYS A 105 -7.82 -20.87 1.40
N PHE A 106 -7.74 -19.56 1.34
CA PHE A 106 -6.49 -18.86 1.50
C PHE A 106 -6.04 -19.03 2.95
N ARG A 107 -4.88 -19.61 3.14
CA ARG A 107 -4.19 -19.56 4.42
C ARG A 107 -3.58 -18.16 4.55
N PHE A 108 -4.02 -17.41 5.55
CA PHE A 108 -3.46 -16.11 5.86
C PHE A 108 -2.37 -16.24 6.90
N THR A 109 -1.25 -15.60 6.62
CA THR A 109 -0.09 -15.55 7.51
C THR A 109 -0.03 -14.17 8.16
N ASN A 110 0.12 -14.12 9.47
CA ASN A 110 0.44 -12.88 10.16
C ASN A 110 1.97 -12.67 10.07
N TYR A 111 2.40 -11.67 9.32
CA TYR A 111 3.82 -11.34 9.18
C TYR A 111 4.21 -10.27 10.20
N GLU A 112 4.98 -10.66 11.20
CA GLU A 112 5.61 -9.72 12.11
C GLU A 112 6.81 -9.02 11.45
N ILE A 113 7.26 -7.89 12.02
CA ILE A 113 8.49 -7.22 11.60
C ILE A 113 9.66 -7.97 12.24
N VAL A 114 10.50 -8.57 11.40
CA VAL A 114 11.63 -9.41 11.82
C VAL A 114 12.91 -8.59 12.04
N SER A 115 13.08 -7.52 11.25
CA SER A 115 14.27 -6.66 11.28
C SER A 115 13.89 -5.22 11.53
N SER A 116 14.67 -4.49 12.34
CA SER A 116 14.45 -3.05 12.52
C SER A 116 14.68 -2.30 11.21
N PHE A 117 14.01 -1.15 11.08
CA PHE A 117 14.11 -0.29 9.90
C PHE A 117 15.57 0.03 9.54
N SER A 118 16.38 0.49 10.52
CA SER A 118 17.77 0.86 10.30
C SER A 118 18.66 -0.32 9.87
N ARG A 119 18.37 -1.53 10.35
CA ARG A 119 19.12 -2.75 9.98
C ARG A 119 18.73 -3.23 8.57
N GLU A 120 17.46 -3.08 8.18
CA GLU A 120 16.96 -3.58 6.89
C GLU A 120 17.24 -2.63 5.71
N ILE A 121 17.49 -1.34 5.93
CA ILE A 121 17.72 -0.35 4.85
C ILE A 121 18.87 -0.76 3.91
N GLY A 122 19.99 -1.22 4.44
CA GLY A 122 21.13 -1.68 3.63
C GLY A 122 20.77 -2.85 2.71
N PRO A 123 20.26 -3.96 3.25
CA PRO A 123 19.75 -5.09 2.47
C PRO A 123 18.67 -4.70 1.48
N ALA A 124 17.68 -3.89 1.88
CA ALA A 124 16.61 -3.40 1.01
C ALA A 124 17.15 -2.60 -0.19
N LYS A 125 18.17 -1.76 0.06
CA LYS A 125 18.86 -1.02 -1.00
C LYS A 125 19.53 -1.94 -2.00
N ALA A 126 20.25 -2.95 -1.55
CA ALA A 126 20.92 -3.91 -2.43
C ALA A 126 19.91 -4.65 -3.32
N VAL A 127 18.76 -5.07 -2.76
CA VAL A 127 17.67 -5.71 -3.50
C VAL A 127 17.05 -4.74 -4.51
N TYR A 128 16.81 -3.49 -4.12
CA TYR A 128 16.28 -2.46 -5.02
C TYR A 128 17.22 -2.20 -6.19
N ASP A 129 18.52 -2.04 -5.93
CA ASP A 129 19.53 -1.77 -6.96
C ASP A 129 19.64 -2.94 -7.95
N GLU A 130 19.63 -4.19 -7.48
CA GLU A 130 19.64 -5.39 -8.33
C GLU A 130 18.37 -5.45 -9.22
N ALA A 131 17.21 -5.16 -8.63
CA ALA A 131 15.95 -5.10 -9.37
C ALA A 131 15.96 -3.99 -10.43
N ALA A 132 16.51 -2.82 -10.09
CA ALA A 132 16.64 -1.68 -11.00
C ALA A 132 17.55 -1.99 -12.20
N ILE A 133 18.70 -2.62 -11.97
CA ILE A 133 19.62 -3.06 -13.02
C ILE A 133 18.92 -4.06 -13.93
N THR A 134 18.33 -5.12 -13.34
CA THR A 134 17.64 -6.17 -14.10
C THR A 134 16.54 -5.61 -15.00
N LEU A 135 15.66 -4.76 -14.45
CA LEU A 135 14.58 -4.15 -15.25
C LEU A 135 15.08 -3.15 -16.27
N SER A 136 16.05 -2.30 -15.90
CA SER A 136 16.64 -1.32 -16.82
C SER A 136 17.23 -1.99 -18.05
N ASP A 137 17.96 -3.09 -17.88
CA ASP A 137 18.59 -3.81 -18.97
C ASP A 137 17.56 -4.50 -19.88
N ILE A 138 16.50 -5.07 -19.32
CA ILE A 138 15.39 -5.62 -20.09
C ILE A 138 14.68 -4.53 -20.89
N ILE A 139 14.41 -3.38 -20.27
CA ILE A 139 13.72 -2.26 -20.92
C ILE A 139 14.57 -1.65 -22.05
N LYS A 140 15.90 -1.48 -21.84
CA LYS A 140 16.83 -0.97 -22.88
C LYS A 140 16.84 -1.85 -24.13
N ARG A 141 16.77 -3.17 -23.96
CA ARG A 141 16.66 -4.14 -25.05
C ARG A 141 15.25 -4.23 -25.66
N ARG A 142 14.37 -3.28 -25.34
CA ARG A 142 12.95 -3.25 -25.75
C ARG A 142 12.23 -4.58 -25.53
N ALA A 143 12.55 -5.20 -24.40
CA ALA A 143 11.86 -6.37 -23.86
C ALA A 143 11.87 -7.64 -24.74
N GLU A 144 12.94 -7.87 -25.45
CA GLU A 144 13.25 -9.24 -25.87
C GLU A 144 13.79 -9.99 -24.65
N ILE A 145 12.86 -10.54 -23.83
CA ILE A 145 13.24 -11.36 -22.68
C ILE A 145 13.60 -12.77 -23.11
N ASN A 146 14.67 -13.28 -22.54
CA ASN A 146 15.16 -14.63 -22.71
C ASN A 146 14.99 -15.47 -21.43
N LYS A 147 15.45 -16.72 -21.42
CA LYS A 147 15.37 -17.60 -20.25
C LYS A 147 16.15 -17.06 -19.05
N GLY A 148 17.33 -16.45 -19.28
CA GLY A 148 18.14 -15.83 -18.22
C GLY A 148 17.42 -14.64 -17.57
N ASP A 149 16.79 -13.77 -18.37
CA ASP A 149 16.00 -12.66 -17.86
C ASP A 149 14.84 -13.15 -17.01
N MET A 150 14.14 -14.20 -17.42
CA MET A 150 13.05 -14.78 -16.64
C MET A 150 13.55 -15.35 -15.32
N GLN A 151 14.72 -15.99 -15.30
CA GLN A 151 15.34 -16.48 -14.06
C GLN A 151 15.75 -15.32 -13.16
N ALA A 152 16.35 -14.25 -13.69
CA ALA A 152 16.71 -13.05 -12.94
C ALA A 152 15.48 -12.37 -12.32
N LEU A 153 14.39 -12.20 -13.09
CA LEU A 153 13.13 -11.62 -12.57
C LEU A 153 12.53 -12.48 -11.45
N LYS A 154 12.56 -13.82 -11.58
CA LYS A 154 12.10 -14.72 -10.50
C LYS A 154 12.96 -14.57 -9.25
N ALA A 155 14.29 -14.53 -9.39
CA ALA A 155 15.21 -14.37 -8.28
C ALA A 155 15.02 -13.03 -7.55
N VAL A 156 14.91 -11.95 -8.31
CA VAL A 156 14.63 -10.61 -7.77
C VAL A 156 13.27 -10.57 -7.06
N SER A 157 12.23 -11.21 -7.62
CA SER A 157 10.92 -11.29 -6.98
C SER A 157 11.01 -11.91 -5.59
N VAL A 158 11.73 -13.03 -5.44
CA VAL A 158 11.94 -13.71 -4.15
C VAL A 158 12.67 -12.80 -3.16
N LYS A 159 13.73 -12.11 -3.61
CA LYS A 159 14.51 -11.19 -2.76
C LYS A 159 13.67 -10.00 -2.29
N MET A 160 12.87 -9.39 -3.18
CA MET A 160 11.97 -8.27 -2.85
C MET A 160 10.93 -8.70 -1.81
N VAL A 161 10.34 -9.88 -1.99
CA VAL A 161 9.37 -10.42 -1.02
C VAL A 161 10.03 -10.64 0.33
N ARG A 162 11.21 -11.28 0.38
CA ARG A 162 11.95 -11.50 1.63
C ARG A 162 12.24 -10.19 2.36
N SER A 163 12.74 -9.17 1.65
CA SER A 163 13.00 -7.85 2.25
C SER A 163 11.72 -7.21 2.82
N ALA A 164 10.62 -7.26 2.07
CA ALA A 164 9.34 -6.74 2.55
C ALA A 164 8.77 -7.55 3.72
N LEU A 165 9.03 -8.86 3.81
CA LEU A 165 8.64 -9.67 4.96
C LEU A 165 9.46 -9.30 6.20
N ASN A 166 10.74 -8.97 6.04
CA ASN A 166 11.61 -8.52 7.14
C ASN A 166 11.17 -7.14 7.66
N ASN A 167 11.08 -6.15 6.78
CA ASN A 167 10.58 -4.81 7.10
C ASN A 167 10.03 -4.10 5.85
N PRO A 168 8.71 -3.96 5.72
CA PRO A 168 8.08 -3.36 4.54
C PRO A 168 8.42 -1.88 4.38
N ASP A 169 8.60 -1.14 5.49
CA ASP A 169 8.88 0.29 5.47
C ASP A 169 10.28 0.58 4.92
N ALA A 170 11.28 -0.26 5.27
CA ALA A 170 12.64 -0.10 4.75
C ALA A 170 12.68 -0.21 3.22
N LEU A 171 12.01 -1.22 2.64
CA LEU A 171 11.95 -1.39 1.18
C LEU A 171 11.18 -0.24 0.52
N ASN A 172 10.07 0.21 1.11
CA ASN A 172 9.29 1.34 0.60
C ASN A 172 10.07 2.65 0.64
N TRP A 173 10.77 2.91 1.75
CA TRP A 173 11.65 4.08 1.90
C TRP A 173 12.70 4.12 0.81
N VAL A 174 13.43 3.02 0.60
CA VAL A 174 14.46 2.92 -0.45
C VAL A 174 13.88 3.23 -1.83
N ALA A 175 12.69 2.69 -2.14
CA ALA A 175 12.03 2.99 -3.41
C ALA A 175 11.73 4.48 -3.56
N LYS A 176 11.22 5.13 -2.51
CA LYS A 176 10.82 6.53 -2.55
C LYS A 176 12.00 7.49 -2.69
N ILE A 177 13.08 7.28 -1.94
CA ILE A 177 14.27 8.13 -2.05
C ILE A 177 15.02 7.96 -3.38
N ASN A 178 14.84 6.81 -4.08
CA ASN A 178 15.44 6.58 -5.39
C ASN A 178 14.52 6.93 -6.57
N SER A 179 13.27 7.34 -6.32
CA SER A 179 12.28 7.66 -7.36
C SER A 179 12.45 9.05 -8.01
N SER A 180 13.56 9.75 -7.78
CA SER A 180 13.80 11.13 -8.23
C SER A 180 13.82 11.29 -9.76
N TYR A 181 14.08 10.23 -10.50
CA TYR A 181 14.12 10.23 -11.96
C TYR A 181 13.07 9.26 -12.52
N LYS A 182 12.13 9.82 -13.26
CA LYS A 182 10.95 9.08 -13.74
C LYS A 182 11.24 8.26 -14.98
N SER A 183 11.85 7.12 -14.76
CA SER A 183 12.04 6.08 -15.77
C SER A 183 10.97 4.99 -15.63
N LEU A 184 10.73 4.25 -16.70
CA LEU A 184 9.77 3.15 -16.70
C LEU A 184 10.12 2.06 -15.67
N PHE A 185 11.41 1.80 -15.42
CA PHE A 185 11.82 0.81 -14.43
C PHE A 185 11.54 1.30 -12.99
N GLN A 186 11.73 2.59 -12.70
CA GLN A 186 11.42 3.16 -11.39
C GLN A 186 9.91 3.13 -11.12
N TYR A 187 9.10 3.46 -12.13
CA TYR A 187 7.65 3.29 -12.08
C TYR A 187 7.26 1.85 -11.78
N ALA A 188 7.86 0.88 -12.50
CA ALA A 188 7.58 -0.53 -12.29
C ALA A 188 7.97 -1.02 -10.89
N LEU A 189 9.12 -0.58 -10.37
CA LEU A 189 9.57 -0.94 -9.03
C LEU A 189 8.68 -0.34 -7.94
N SER A 190 8.28 0.93 -8.06
CA SER A 190 7.36 1.56 -7.13
C SER A 190 6.05 0.80 -7.05
N THR A 191 5.44 0.51 -8.20
CA THR A 191 4.19 -0.25 -8.27
C THR A 191 4.35 -1.66 -7.68
N THR A 192 5.49 -2.33 -7.97
CA THR A 192 5.78 -3.66 -7.46
C THR A 192 5.92 -3.67 -5.93
N ILE A 193 6.66 -2.73 -5.37
CA ILE A 193 6.88 -2.63 -3.92
C ILE A 193 5.57 -2.33 -3.20
N THR A 194 4.75 -1.41 -3.71
CA THR A 194 3.41 -1.14 -3.17
C THR A 194 2.55 -2.41 -3.17
N GLY A 195 2.62 -3.22 -4.24
CA GLY A 195 1.91 -4.49 -4.35
C GLY A 195 2.39 -5.53 -3.34
N VAL A 196 3.69 -5.66 -3.16
CA VAL A 196 4.29 -6.59 -2.18
C VAL A 196 3.87 -6.24 -0.75
N ILE A 197 3.93 -4.95 -0.39
CA ILE A 197 3.52 -4.44 0.93
C ILE A 197 2.04 -4.72 1.17
N PHE A 198 1.20 -4.47 0.17
CA PHE A 198 -0.23 -4.75 0.28
C PHE A 198 -0.52 -6.24 0.42
N ALA A 199 0.11 -7.09 -0.38
CA ALA A 199 -0.06 -8.54 -0.31
C ALA A 199 0.43 -9.12 1.04
N ARG A 200 1.54 -8.59 1.58
CA ARG A 200 2.02 -8.89 2.94
C ARG A 200 0.98 -8.50 3.99
N HIS A 201 0.42 -7.30 3.89
CA HIS A 201 -0.61 -6.82 4.82
C HIS A 201 -1.88 -7.68 4.78
N LEU A 202 -2.28 -8.14 3.59
CA LEU A 202 -3.35 -9.11 3.43
C LEU A 202 -3.04 -10.48 4.04
N GLY A 203 -1.78 -10.76 4.37
CA GLY A 203 -1.34 -12.04 4.92
C GLY A 203 -1.31 -13.16 3.87
N LEU A 204 -1.11 -12.85 2.60
CA LEU A 204 -1.01 -13.87 1.55
C LEU A 204 0.22 -14.76 1.80
N GLU A 205 0.12 -16.05 1.47
CA GLU A 205 1.27 -16.95 1.50
C GLU A 205 2.44 -16.39 0.67
N GLN A 206 3.66 -16.54 1.16
CA GLN A 206 4.87 -16.00 0.52
C GLN A 206 4.93 -16.32 -0.98
N ARG A 207 4.63 -17.54 -1.38
CA ARG A 207 4.60 -17.96 -2.79
C ARG A 207 3.61 -17.15 -3.64
N LYS A 208 2.45 -16.78 -3.09
CA LYS A 208 1.47 -15.93 -3.78
C LYS A 208 1.96 -14.49 -3.90
N ILE A 209 2.65 -13.99 -2.88
CA ILE A 209 3.32 -12.68 -2.93
C ILE A 209 4.40 -12.68 -4.01
N GLU A 210 5.20 -13.75 -4.13
CA GLU A 210 6.20 -13.91 -5.19
C GLU A 210 5.57 -13.92 -6.59
N PHE A 211 4.43 -14.61 -6.77
CA PHE A 211 3.70 -14.61 -8.04
C PHE A 211 3.14 -13.22 -8.39
N LEU A 212 2.59 -12.51 -7.41
CA LEU A 212 2.15 -11.13 -7.58
C LEU A 212 3.32 -10.22 -8.00
N THR A 213 4.45 -10.33 -7.29
CA THR A 213 5.67 -9.56 -7.54
C THR A 213 6.17 -9.79 -8.96
N LEU A 214 6.28 -11.06 -9.37
CA LEU A 214 6.69 -11.41 -10.72
C LEU A 214 5.71 -10.88 -11.78
N SER A 215 4.40 -10.93 -11.52
CA SER A 215 3.39 -10.39 -12.43
C SER A 215 3.54 -8.88 -12.62
N LEU A 216 3.77 -8.12 -11.54
CA LEU A 216 3.99 -6.69 -11.58
C LEU A 216 5.25 -6.31 -12.37
N LEU A 217 6.34 -7.06 -12.19
CA LEU A 217 7.58 -6.86 -12.95
C LEU A 217 7.39 -7.21 -14.44
N LEU A 218 6.74 -8.34 -14.75
CA LEU A 218 6.50 -8.79 -16.13
C LEU A 218 5.55 -7.86 -16.90
N ARG A 219 4.60 -7.21 -16.24
CA ARG A 219 3.72 -6.21 -16.85
C ARG A 219 4.51 -5.10 -17.55
N THR A 220 5.68 -4.75 -17.03
CA THR A 220 6.56 -3.71 -17.57
C THR A 220 7.06 -4.04 -18.97
N ILE A 221 7.14 -5.31 -19.34
CA ILE A 221 7.57 -5.78 -20.66
C ILE A 221 6.68 -5.21 -21.76
N GLY A 222 5.37 -5.33 -21.63
CA GLY A 222 4.43 -4.75 -22.58
C GLY A 222 4.45 -3.23 -22.59
N LEU A 223 4.60 -2.60 -21.41
CA LEU A 223 4.72 -1.14 -21.32
C LEU A 223 5.96 -0.61 -22.04
N SER A 224 7.08 -1.32 -22.00
CA SER A 224 8.32 -0.91 -22.67
C SER A 224 8.22 -0.94 -24.21
N LYS A 225 7.23 -1.62 -24.76
CA LYS A 225 6.95 -1.64 -26.22
C LYS A 225 6.11 -0.45 -26.67
N LEU A 226 5.45 0.26 -25.77
CA LEU A 226 4.68 1.45 -26.10
C LEU A 226 5.61 2.64 -26.38
N LYS A 227 5.15 3.56 -27.22
CA LYS A 227 5.87 4.83 -27.44
C LYS A 227 5.79 5.70 -26.20
N LYS A 228 6.80 6.51 -25.93
CA LYS A 228 6.80 7.45 -24.80
C LYS A 228 5.58 8.37 -24.79
N SER A 229 5.13 8.81 -25.98
CA SER A 229 3.92 9.63 -26.14
C SER A 229 2.62 8.92 -25.72
N GLU A 230 2.56 7.59 -25.87
CA GLU A 230 1.41 6.78 -25.44
C GLU A 230 1.41 6.58 -23.93
N LEU A 231 2.60 6.31 -23.34
CA LEU A 231 2.78 6.20 -21.90
C LEU A 231 2.46 7.51 -21.16
N VAL A 232 2.89 8.63 -21.72
CA VAL A 232 2.65 9.96 -21.16
C VAL A 232 1.16 10.33 -21.19
N LYS A 233 0.39 9.85 -22.17
CA LYS A 233 -1.05 10.09 -22.27
C LYS A 233 -1.90 9.15 -21.39
N TYR A 234 -1.30 8.14 -20.79
CA TYR A 234 -2.03 7.21 -19.94
C TYR A 234 -2.64 7.93 -18.73
N SER A 235 -3.87 7.58 -18.43
CA SER A 235 -4.59 7.95 -17.22
C SER A 235 -5.31 6.71 -16.68
N PRO A 236 -5.28 6.44 -15.37
CA PRO A 236 -5.93 5.26 -14.82
C PRO A 236 -7.47 5.31 -14.92
N ASP A 237 -8.04 6.50 -15.13
CA ASP A 237 -9.48 6.72 -15.35
C ASP A 237 -9.90 6.64 -16.82
N ASN A 238 -8.96 6.82 -17.74
CA ASN A 238 -9.21 6.78 -19.18
C ASN A 238 -8.11 6.00 -19.89
N ILE A 239 -8.34 4.71 -20.04
CA ILE A 239 -7.38 3.77 -20.64
C ILE A 239 -7.59 3.76 -22.16
N SER A 240 -6.67 4.39 -22.90
CA SER A 240 -6.72 4.41 -24.38
C SER A 240 -6.50 3.01 -24.96
N ASP A 241 -7.02 2.76 -26.16
CA ASP A 241 -6.82 1.49 -26.85
C ASP A 241 -5.34 1.22 -27.14
N ASN A 242 -4.54 2.26 -27.42
CA ASN A 242 -3.10 2.13 -27.55
C ASN A 242 -2.46 1.60 -26.27
N TYR A 243 -2.90 2.10 -25.09
CA TYR A 243 -2.39 1.58 -23.84
C TYR A 243 -2.82 0.13 -23.58
N LYS A 244 -4.03 -0.27 -23.99
CA LYS A 244 -4.50 -1.67 -23.87
C LYS A 244 -3.59 -2.67 -24.57
N ARG A 245 -2.90 -2.24 -25.63
CA ARG A 245 -1.95 -3.10 -26.37
C ARG A 245 -0.85 -3.68 -25.50
N HIS A 246 -0.42 -2.97 -24.42
CA HIS A 246 0.63 -3.48 -23.54
C HIS A 246 0.27 -4.84 -22.93
N LEU A 247 -1.00 -5.07 -22.63
CA LEU A 247 -1.48 -6.35 -22.09
C LEU A 247 -1.18 -7.49 -23.06
N PHE A 248 -1.62 -7.35 -24.31
CA PHE A 248 -1.43 -8.39 -25.33
C PHE A 248 0.06 -8.61 -25.66
N MET A 249 0.84 -7.52 -25.69
CA MET A 249 2.30 -7.61 -25.88
C MET A 249 2.98 -8.36 -24.74
N THR A 250 2.53 -8.13 -23.48
CA THR A 250 3.02 -8.90 -22.33
C THR A 250 2.63 -10.37 -22.45
N LEU A 251 1.35 -10.68 -22.68
CA LEU A 251 0.83 -12.04 -22.75
C LEU A 251 1.50 -12.85 -23.84
N ASN A 252 1.62 -12.30 -25.05
CA ASN A 252 2.30 -12.96 -26.18
C ASN A 252 3.74 -13.33 -25.83
N LYS A 253 4.45 -12.43 -25.12
CA LYS A 253 5.85 -12.69 -24.77
C LYS A 253 5.97 -13.72 -23.64
N VAL A 254 5.18 -13.60 -22.58
CA VAL A 254 5.26 -14.53 -21.44
C VAL A 254 4.73 -15.94 -21.78
N ALA A 255 3.82 -16.08 -22.75
CA ALA A 255 3.32 -17.37 -23.21
C ALA A 255 4.43 -18.26 -23.79
N THR A 256 5.54 -17.70 -24.24
CA THR A 256 6.70 -18.47 -24.74
C THR A 256 7.44 -19.23 -23.61
N PHE A 257 7.19 -18.89 -22.34
CA PHE A 257 7.87 -19.51 -21.20
C PHE A 257 6.99 -20.58 -20.55
N LYS A 258 7.14 -21.83 -20.97
CA LYS A 258 6.38 -22.98 -20.45
C LYS A 258 6.49 -23.16 -18.91
N SER A 259 7.57 -22.65 -18.29
CA SER A 259 7.82 -22.72 -16.84
C SER A 259 7.16 -21.59 -16.04
N LEU A 260 6.37 -20.72 -16.68
CA LEU A 260 5.65 -19.67 -15.99
C LEU A 260 4.44 -20.27 -15.23
N PRO A 261 4.29 -20.01 -13.91
CA PRO A 261 3.12 -20.45 -13.16
C PRO A 261 1.82 -19.91 -13.77
N SER A 262 0.79 -20.76 -13.85
CA SER A 262 -0.54 -20.36 -14.37
C SER A 262 -1.13 -19.19 -13.59
N SER A 263 -0.89 -19.09 -12.28
CA SER A 263 -1.31 -17.96 -11.45
C SER A 263 -0.72 -16.63 -11.92
N VAL A 264 0.55 -16.62 -12.37
CA VAL A 264 1.21 -15.41 -12.92
C VAL A 264 0.56 -15.02 -14.24
N TYR A 265 0.35 -15.99 -15.15
CA TYR A 265 -0.31 -15.75 -16.42
C TYR A 265 -1.73 -15.19 -16.22
N ASN A 266 -2.53 -15.85 -15.38
CA ASN A 266 -3.89 -15.43 -15.06
C ASN A 266 -3.94 -14.04 -14.42
N THR A 267 -2.95 -13.71 -13.59
CA THR A 267 -2.83 -12.37 -13.00
C THR A 267 -2.59 -11.32 -14.08
N LEU A 268 -1.66 -11.58 -14.99
CA LEU A 268 -1.36 -10.69 -16.12
C LEU A 268 -2.55 -10.53 -17.06
N GLU A 269 -3.25 -11.61 -17.38
CA GLU A 269 -4.41 -11.57 -18.27
C GLU A 269 -5.54 -10.70 -17.75
N ASN A 270 -5.78 -10.71 -16.43
CA ASN A 270 -6.97 -10.11 -15.84
C ASN A 270 -6.70 -8.82 -15.04
N HIS A 271 -5.48 -8.30 -15.02
CA HIS A 271 -5.12 -7.15 -14.18
C HIS A 271 -5.72 -5.80 -14.64
N CYS A 272 -6.37 -5.76 -15.78
CA CYS A 272 -7.08 -4.59 -16.27
C CYS A 272 -8.61 -4.73 -16.14
N GLU A 273 -9.11 -5.78 -15.53
CA GLU A 273 -10.53 -5.96 -15.25
C GLU A 273 -10.97 -5.05 -14.09
N ASN A 274 -12.23 -4.60 -14.12
CA ASN A 274 -12.85 -3.79 -13.08
C ASN A 274 -13.97 -4.59 -12.38
N ALA A 275 -14.22 -4.31 -11.11
CA ALA A 275 -15.18 -5.05 -10.30
C ALA A 275 -16.60 -5.06 -10.88
N ASP A 276 -17.00 -4.01 -11.61
CA ASP A 276 -18.29 -3.88 -12.30
C ASP A 276 -18.35 -4.55 -13.68
N GLY A 277 -17.23 -5.05 -14.22
CA GLY A 277 -17.15 -5.62 -15.56
C GLY A 277 -16.86 -4.60 -16.68
N SER A 278 -16.63 -3.33 -16.35
CA SER A 278 -16.24 -2.30 -17.31
C SER A 278 -14.78 -2.42 -17.79
N GLY A 279 -14.01 -3.34 -17.21
CA GLY A 279 -12.61 -3.59 -17.53
C GLY A 279 -12.40 -4.37 -18.83
N PHE A 280 -11.19 -4.83 -19.06
CA PHE A 280 -10.79 -5.62 -20.24
C PHE A 280 -9.71 -6.65 -19.87
N PRO A 281 -9.47 -7.68 -20.68
CA PRO A 281 -10.05 -7.95 -22.01
C PRO A 281 -11.38 -8.73 -21.93
N GLY A 282 -11.64 -9.46 -20.83
CA GLY A 282 -12.73 -10.42 -20.71
C GLY A 282 -14.03 -9.85 -20.14
N LYS A 283 -14.03 -8.56 -19.73
CA LYS A 283 -15.16 -7.90 -19.05
C LYS A 283 -15.68 -8.72 -17.87
N LYS A 284 -14.75 -9.34 -17.15
CA LYS A 284 -15.04 -10.11 -15.93
C LYS A 284 -15.42 -9.18 -14.80
N SER A 285 -16.34 -9.62 -13.93
CA SER A 285 -16.81 -8.83 -12.79
C SER A 285 -16.73 -9.60 -11.47
N GLY A 286 -16.51 -8.88 -10.37
CA GLY A 286 -16.53 -9.39 -9.00
C GLY A 286 -15.64 -10.62 -8.82
N HIS A 287 -16.21 -11.69 -8.27
CA HIS A 287 -15.48 -12.94 -7.95
C HIS A 287 -14.91 -13.71 -9.17
N LYS A 288 -15.29 -13.34 -10.41
CA LYS A 288 -14.70 -13.91 -11.62
C LYS A 288 -13.31 -13.38 -11.91
N ILE A 289 -12.92 -12.27 -11.28
CA ILE A 289 -11.59 -11.68 -11.42
C ILE A 289 -10.67 -12.34 -10.37
N PRO A 290 -9.54 -12.95 -10.78
CA PRO A 290 -8.59 -13.53 -9.83
C PRO A 290 -8.13 -12.51 -8.80
N MET A 291 -8.00 -12.90 -7.55
CA MET A 291 -7.65 -12.00 -6.45
C MET A 291 -6.33 -11.24 -6.69
N LEU A 292 -5.29 -11.93 -7.17
CA LEU A 292 -4.02 -11.26 -7.48
C LEU A 292 -4.19 -10.20 -8.58
N SER A 293 -5.10 -10.41 -9.54
CA SER A 293 -5.42 -9.42 -10.58
C SER A 293 -6.11 -8.19 -10.00
N GLN A 294 -7.04 -8.38 -9.07
CA GLN A 294 -7.71 -7.26 -8.37
C GLN A 294 -6.69 -6.44 -7.56
N ILE A 295 -5.73 -7.10 -6.89
CA ILE A 295 -4.65 -6.44 -6.17
C ILE A 295 -3.78 -5.63 -7.15
N VAL A 296 -3.35 -6.21 -8.28
CA VAL A 296 -2.57 -5.50 -9.30
C VAL A 296 -3.33 -4.29 -9.82
N ARG A 297 -4.63 -4.43 -10.14
CA ARG A 297 -5.46 -3.33 -10.65
C ARG A 297 -5.51 -2.16 -9.68
N LEU A 298 -5.73 -2.43 -8.39
CA LEU A 298 -5.81 -1.42 -7.34
C LEU A 298 -4.47 -0.71 -7.13
N VAL A 299 -3.40 -1.48 -7.02
CA VAL A 299 -2.04 -0.97 -6.78
C VAL A 299 -1.56 -0.11 -7.96
N VAL A 300 -1.79 -0.57 -9.20
CA VAL A 300 -1.46 0.18 -10.41
C VAL A 300 -2.23 1.50 -10.49
N TYR A 301 -3.53 1.49 -10.16
CA TYR A 301 -4.35 2.71 -10.14
C TYR A 301 -3.82 3.73 -9.14
N TYR A 302 -3.55 3.28 -7.90
CA TYR A 302 -3.03 4.14 -6.84
C TYR A 302 -1.64 4.70 -7.19
N ASP A 303 -0.72 3.83 -7.59
CA ASP A 303 0.66 4.24 -7.84
C ASP A 303 0.77 5.19 -9.04
N GLU A 304 -0.08 5.04 -10.06
CA GLU A 304 -0.17 5.99 -11.17
C GLU A 304 -0.61 7.39 -10.73
N LEU A 305 -1.41 7.49 -9.67
CA LEU A 305 -1.83 8.78 -9.12
C LEU A 305 -0.71 9.43 -8.29
N VAL A 306 0.06 8.64 -7.55
CA VAL A 306 1.10 9.12 -6.63
C VAL A 306 2.46 9.26 -7.33
N ASN A 307 2.79 8.31 -8.21
CA ASN A 307 4.08 8.21 -8.91
C ASN A 307 3.91 8.08 -10.44
N PRO A 308 3.16 8.96 -11.11
CA PRO A 308 2.95 8.85 -12.56
C PRO A 308 4.27 9.06 -13.31
N LEU A 309 4.35 8.49 -14.52
CA LEU A 309 5.49 8.74 -15.42
C LEU A 309 5.65 10.23 -15.76
N VAL A 310 4.58 11.03 -15.68
CA VAL A 310 4.61 12.49 -15.84
C VAL A 310 4.51 13.14 -14.46
N ALA A 311 5.62 13.65 -13.96
CA ALA A 311 5.76 14.20 -12.62
C ALA A 311 4.69 15.24 -12.24
N ALA A 312 4.37 16.14 -13.16
CA ALA A 312 3.40 17.21 -12.94
C ALA A 312 1.97 16.71 -12.62
N ARG A 313 1.68 15.42 -12.86
CA ARG A 313 0.37 14.81 -12.57
C ARG A 313 0.31 14.14 -11.20
N ALA A 314 1.43 14.05 -10.49
CA ALA A 314 1.46 13.43 -9.17
C ALA A 314 0.58 14.18 -8.19
N ILE A 315 -0.24 13.44 -7.46
CA ILE A 315 -1.04 13.97 -6.37
C ILE A 315 -0.56 13.38 -5.04
N SER A 316 -0.95 14.01 -3.94
CA SER A 316 -0.59 13.49 -2.60
C SER A 316 -1.25 12.14 -2.35
N ALA A 317 -0.64 11.34 -1.47
CA ALA A 317 -1.14 10.02 -1.11
C ALA A 317 -2.58 10.06 -0.57
N SER A 318 -2.91 11.05 0.26
CA SER A 318 -4.26 11.23 0.80
C SER A 318 -5.29 11.52 -0.31
N LYS A 319 -4.96 12.38 -1.30
CA LYS A 319 -5.83 12.61 -2.46
C LYS A 319 -5.97 11.36 -3.33
N ALA A 320 -4.90 10.58 -3.48
CA ALA A 320 -4.94 9.31 -4.23
C ALA A 320 -5.86 8.29 -3.55
N ILE A 321 -5.78 8.16 -2.22
CA ILE A 321 -6.67 7.31 -1.42
C ILE A 321 -8.14 7.74 -1.59
N SER A 322 -8.43 9.05 -1.55
CA SER A 322 -9.79 9.56 -1.79
C SER A 322 -10.30 9.17 -3.19
N LYS A 323 -9.44 9.27 -4.23
CA LYS A 323 -9.80 8.82 -5.58
C LYS A 323 -10.02 7.31 -5.69
N VAL A 324 -9.19 6.51 -5.03
CA VAL A 324 -9.38 5.04 -4.95
C VAL A 324 -10.72 4.73 -4.30
N ASN A 325 -11.05 5.40 -3.19
CA ASN A 325 -12.31 5.19 -2.48
C ASN A 325 -13.53 5.59 -3.33
N ALA A 326 -13.43 6.64 -4.14
CA ALA A 326 -14.48 7.04 -5.08
C ALA A 326 -14.73 6.01 -6.19
N LYS A 327 -13.83 5.04 -6.40
CA LYS A 327 -13.98 3.96 -7.39
C LYS A 327 -14.48 2.64 -6.79
N VAL A 328 -14.83 2.63 -5.51
CA VAL A 328 -15.45 1.47 -4.84
C VAL A 328 -16.80 1.17 -5.50
N GLY A 329 -17.05 -0.10 -5.78
CA GLY A 329 -18.25 -0.57 -6.47
C GLY A 329 -18.18 -0.52 -8.01
N CYS A 330 -17.25 0.29 -8.56
CA CYS A 330 -16.98 0.33 -10.00
C CYS A 330 -15.69 -0.45 -10.32
N TYR A 331 -14.54 0.11 -9.95
CA TYR A 331 -13.25 -0.52 -10.27
C TYR A 331 -12.83 -1.55 -9.23
N PHE A 332 -13.17 -1.32 -7.97
CA PHE A 332 -12.64 -2.06 -6.82
C PHE A 332 -13.74 -2.57 -5.89
N GLU A 333 -13.51 -3.71 -5.28
CA GLU A 333 -14.30 -4.25 -4.18
C GLU A 333 -14.04 -3.44 -2.89
N ALA A 334 -15.12 -3.09 -2.15
CA ALA A 334 -15.04 -2.27 -0.94
C ALA A 334 -14.07 -2.84 0.11
N GLY A 335 -14.16 -4.16 0.39
CA GLY A 335 -13.30 -4.81 1.37
C GLY A 335 -11.82 -4.82 0.99
N LEU A 336 -11.51 -4.85 -0.32
CA LEU A 336 -10.14 -4.77 -0.81
C LEU A 336 -9.56 -3.37 -0.63
N VAL A 337 -10.35 -2.31 -0.93
CA VAL A 337 -9.94 -0.92 -0.74
C VAL A 337 -9.72 -0.61 0.74
N GLU A 338 -10.61 -1.06 1.62
CA GLU A 338 -10.45 -0.88 3.06
C GLU A 338 -9.10 -1.46 3.56
N LYS A 339 -8.77 -2.68 3.15
CA LYS A 339 -7.49 -3.32 3.48
C LYS A 339 -6.30 -2.61 2.84
N PHE A 340 -6.45 -2.07 1.62
CA PHE A 340 -5.41 -1.30 0.96
C PHE A 340 -5.09 -0.01 1.72
N VAL A 341 -6.12 0.74 2.15
CA VAL A 341 -5.95 1.94 2.96
C VAL A 341 -5.27 1.62 4.30
N GLN A 342 -5.61 0.48 4.90
CA GLN A 342 -4.94 0.00 6.11
C GLN A 342 -3.46 -0.35 5.87
N ALA A 343 -3.13 -0.91 4.72
CA ALA A 343 -1.77 -1.29 4.36
C ALA A 343 -0.86 -0.09 4.07
N VAL A 344 -1.37 0.83 3.24
CA VAL A 344 -0.60 1.98 2.75
C VAL A 344 -0.55 3.11 3.78
N GLY A 345 -1.64 3.32 4.51
CA GLY A 345 -1.79 4.45 5.43
C GLY A 345 -2.15 5.75 4.72
N ILE A 346 -2.66 6.73 5.49
CA ILE A 346 -2.98 8.07 4.96
C ILE A 346 -1.68 8.84 4.65
N TYR A 347 -0.65 8.62 5.46
CA TYR A 347 0.69 9.18 5.29
C TYR A 347 1.70 8.04 5.09
N PRO A 348 1.80 7.49 3.88
CA PRO A 348 2.68 6.35 3.61
C PRO A 348 4.15 6.66 3.85
N THR A 349 4.93 5.65 4.18
CA THR A 349 6.39 5.74 4.20
C THR A 349 6.91 6.34 2.90
N GLY A 350 7.76 7.36 3.02
CA GLY A 350 8.30 8.14 1.90
C GLY A 350 7.37 9.25 1.40
N SER A 351 6.19 9.47 1.98
CA SER A 351 5.40 10.68 1.69
C SER A 351 5.91 11.88 2.46
N PHE A 352 5.68 13.08 1.90
CA PHE A 352 6.03 14.33 2.55
C PHE A 352 4.82 14.91 3.25
N VAL A 353 5.05 15.46 4.44
CA VAL A 353 4.02 16.01 5.31
C VAL A 353 4.43 17.36 5.88
N GLU A 354 3.46 18.26 6.02
CA GLU A 354 3.55 19.50 6.77
C GLU A 354 3.01 19.25 8.18
N LEU A 355 3.74 19.69 9.19
CA LEU A 355 3.36 19.58 10.58
C LEU A 355 2.64 20.86 11.07
N SER A 356 2.06 20.80 12.27
CA SER A 356 1.31 21.91 12.87
C SER A 356 2.16 23.16 13.11
N ASP A 357 3.46 23.01 13.28
CA ASP A 357 4.45 24.11 13.40
C ASP A 357 4.97 24.62 12.06
N SER A 358 4.41 24.16 10.93
CA SER A 358 4.82 24.45 9.55
C SER A 358 6.14 23.80 9.12
N SER A 359 6.76 22.96 9.94
CA SER A 359 7.91 22.16 9.50
C SER A 359 7.48 21.11 8.47
N ILE A 360 8.41 20.72 7.59
CA ILE A 360 8.16 19.70 6.55
C ILE A 360 9.08 18.52 6.78
N GLY A 361 8.47 17.33 6.85
CA GLY A 361 9.18 16.07 7.02
C GLY A 361 8.78 15.02 6.01
N MET A 362 9.59 13.97 5.93
CA MET A 362 9.31 12.76 5.17
C MET A 362 9.01 11.61 6.14
N VAL A 363 7.91 10.90 5.90
CA VAL A 363 7.52 9.72 6.70
C VAL A 363 8.54 8.61 6.49
N MET A 364 9.16 8.14 7.57
CA MET A 364 10.17 7.09 7.55
C MET A 364 9.57 5.71 7.79
N GLU A 365 8.80 5.58 8.85
CA GLU A 365 8.27 4.31 9.32
C GLU A 365 6.86 4.50 9.86
N GLN A 366 5.98 3.55 9.56
CA GLN A 366 4.61 3.56 10.06
C GLN A 366 4.57 3.09 11.51
N ASN A 367 3.72 3.71 12.32
CA ASN A 367 3.39 3.20 13.64
C ASN A 367 2.05 2.42 13.55
N PRO A 368 2.06 1.08 13.62
CA PRO A 368 0.83 0.29 13.47
C PRO A 368 -0.24 0.60 14.52
N ALA A 369 0.18 0.98 15.75
CA ALA A 369 -0.72 1.28 16.85
C ALA A 369 -1.26 2.72 16.80
N LYS A 370 -0.42 3.67 16.35
CA LYS A 370 -0.74 5.10 16.29
C LYS A 370 -0.45 5.64 14.89
N ARG A 371 -1.29 5.29 13.93
CA ARG A 371 -1.04 5.50 12.49
C ARG A 371 -0.90 6.95 12.04
N LEU A 372 -1.35 7.91 12.84
CA LEU A 372 -1.12 9.35 12.61
C LEU A 372 0.10 9.89 13.36
N ARG A 373 0.80 9.04 14.13
CA ARG A 373 1.98 9.34 14.92
C ARG A 373 3.16 8.51 14.43
N THR A 374 3.66 8.86 13.25
CA THR A 374 4.72 8.12 12.53
C THR A 374 6.10 8.69 12.87
N ASN A 375 7.14 7.95 12.51
CA ASN A 375 8.52 8.44 12.54
C ASN A 375 8.79 9.29 11.30
N LEU A 376 9.34 10.48 11.49
CA LEU A 376 9.61 11.45 10.43
C LEU A 376 11.10 11.82 10.37
N ALA A 377 11.58 12.10 9.17
CA ALA A 377 12.80 12.86 8.94
C ALA A 377 12.41 14.31 8.58
N ILE A 378 12.63 15.27 9.47
CA ILE A 378 12.34 16.69 9.23
C ILE A 378 13.41 17.25 8.28
N LEU A 379 12.96 17.87 7.20
CA LEU A 379 13.78 18.42 6.12
C LEU A 379 13.81 19.95 6.09
N LYS A 380 12.70 20.56 6.53
CA LYS A 380 12.59 22.00 6.75
C LYS A 380 12.10 22.24 8.17
N ASN A 381 12.70 23.23 8.84
CA ASN A 381 12.23 23.66 10.15
C ASN A 381 10.94 24.50 10.08
N ALA A 382 10.41 24.90 11.23
CA ALA A 382 9.21 25.73 11.34
C ALA A 382 9.32 27.11 10.66
N GLN A 383 10.54 27.63 10.47
CA GLN A 383 10.83 28.87 9.77
C GLN A 383 10.99 28.69 8.26
N GLY A 384 10.78 27.48 7.74
CA GLY A 384 10.92 27.15 6.32
C GLY A 384 12.37 27.02 5.84
N VAL A 385 13.34 27.03 6.76
CA VAL A 385 14.76 26.85 6.44
C VAL A 385 15.06 25.37 6.19
N ASN A 386 15.78 25.09 5.11
CA ASN A 386 16.24 23.75 4.79
C ASN A 386 17.28 23.29 5.83
N LEU A 387 17.15 22.07 6.30
CA LEU A 387 18.13 21.43 7.18
C LEU A 387 19.20 20.73 6.36
N ASP A 388 20.47 20.95 6.68
CA ASP A 388 21.61 20.25 6.06
C ASP A 388 21.59 18.75 6.37
N GLU A 389 21.29 18.39 7.62
CA GLU A 389 21.05 17.02 8.05
C GLU A 389 19.58 16.91 8.54
N PRO A 390 18.79 15.94 8.04
CA PRO A 390 17.43 15.72 8.51
C PRO A 390 17.41 15.33 9.99
N ILE A 391 16.43 15.86 10.74
CA ILE A 391 16.22 15.52 12.16
C ILE A 391 15.18 14.42 12.25
N ILE A 392 15.52 13.32 12.94
CA ILE A 392 14.59 12.20 13.16
C ILE A 392 13.70 12.52 14.35
N VAL A 393 12.38 12.45 14.13
CA VAL A 393 11.34 12.73 15.12
C VAL A 393 10.37 11.56 15.15
N ASP A 394 10.16 10.96 16.34
CA ASP A 394 9.06 10.04 16.59
C ASP A 394 7.87 10.83 17.13
N LEU A 395 6.82 11.00 16.33
CA LEU A 395 5.60 11.70 16.78
C LEU A 395 4.85 10.97 17.91
N ALA A 396 5.15 9.69 18.17
CA ALA A 396 4.58 8.95 19.28
C ALA A 396 5.25 9.24 20.64
N ASP A 397 6.43 9.87 20.63
CA ASP A 397 7.13 10.31 21.86
C ASP A 397 6.39 11.49 22.49
N LYS A 398 6.24 11.47 23.84
CA LYS A 398 5.54 12.50 24.63
C LYS A 398 6.07 13.92 24.37
N LYS A 399 7.36 14.08 24.12
CA LYS A 399 7.97 15.41 23.84
C LYS A 399 7.44 16.08 22.56
N PHE A 400 6.83 15.30 21.66
CA PHE A 400 6.22 15.78 20.43
C PHE A 400 4.69 15.67 20.43
N GLU A 401 4.05 15.54 21.58
CA GLU A 401 2.60 15.35 21.73
C GLU A 401 1.79 16.45 21.01
N ASN A 402 2.25 17.70 21.08
CA ASN A 402 1.62 18.86 20.44
C ASN A 402 1.92 18.97 18.93
N LEU A 403 2.86 18.17 18.41
CA LEU A 403 3.23 18.20 17.02
C LEU A 403 2.41 17.18 16.24
N VAL A 404 1.57 17.63 15.31
CA VAL A 404 0.67 16.79 14.53
C VAL A 404 0.87 17.00 13.04
N ILE A 405 0.59 15.96 12.24
CA ILE A 405 0.59 16.10 10.78
C ILE A 405 -0.66 16.87 10.36
N LYS A 406 -0.46 18.04 9.74
CA LYS A 406 -1.51 18.91 9.23
C LYS A 406 -2.02 18.44 7.87
N GLN A 407 -1.12 18.10 6.96
CA GLN A 407 -1.46 17.63 5.62
C GLN A 407 -0.29 16.93 4.91
N SER A 408 -0.63 16.14 3.87
CA SER A 408 0.34 15.66 2.89
C SER A 408 0.70 16.77 1.92
N VAL A 409 1.97 16.91 1.61
CA VAL A 409 2.47 17.84 0.59
C VAL A 409 3.06 17.09 -0.61
N PRO A 410 2.94 17.61 -1.83
CA PRO A 410 3.53 16.98 -3.00
C PRO A 410 5.07 17.09 -2.97
N SER A 411 5.75 16.10 -3.54
CA SER A 411 7.22 16.07 -3.63
C SER A 411 7.82 17.25 -4.42
N THR A 412 6.99 17.93 -5.21
CA THR A 412 7.40 19.12 -5.98
C THR A 412 7.74 20.33 -5.13
N LEU A 413 7.37 20.34 -3.85
CA LEU A 413 7.73 21.40 -2.88
C LEU A 413 9.14 21.24 -2.30
N LEU A 414 9.83 20.15 -2.65
CA LEU A 414 11.17 19.86 -2.15
C LEU A 414 12.18 19.88 -3.29
N THR A 415 13.40 20.34 -2.97
CA THR A 415 14.48 20.31 -3.94
C THR A 415 15.09 18.92 -4.06
N PRO A 416 15.74 18.59 -5.20
CA PRO A 416 16.46 17.33 -5.34
C PRO A 416 17.49 17.08 -4.22
N GLU A 417 18.16 18.15 -3.75
CA GLU A 417 19.16 18.10 -2.67
C GLU A 417 18.53 17.64 -1.35
N GLN A 418 17.32 18.09 -1.02
CA GLN A 418 16.59 17.68 0.17
C GLN A 418 16.23 16.18 0.13
N ILE A 419 15.84 15.68 -1.05
CA ILE A 419 15.58 14.25 -1.22
C ILE A 419 16.88 13.45 -1.12
N VAL A 420 17.99 14.01 -1.62
CA VAL A 420 19.32 13.38 -1.53
C VAL A 420 19.82 13.33 -0.09
N SER A 421 19.57 14.36 0.74
CA SER A 421 19.96 14.35 2.16
C SER A 421 19.33 13.17 2.93
N CYS A 422 18.11 12.76 2.54
CA CYS A 422 17.51 11.55 3.10
C CYS A 422 18.28 10.26 2.75
N LYS A 423 18.99 10.21 1.60
CA LYS A 423 19.80 9.05 1.20
C LYS A 423 21.02 8.85 2.13
N THR A 424 21.49 9.90 2.74
CA THR A 424 22.69 9.87 3.61
C THR A 424 22.38 9.51 5.06
N LEU A 425 21.09 9.59 5.49
CA LEU A 425 20.68 9.34 6.88
C LEU A 425 21.16 8.00 7.45
N PHE A 426 21.22 6.96 6.61
CA PHE A 426 21.59 5.61 7.02
C PHE A 426 22.89 5.12 6.39
N GLN A 427 23.65 6.02 5.73
CA GLN A 427 24.99 5.68 5.27
C GLN A 427 25.98 5.74 6.45
N PRO A 428 26.90 4.78 6.59
CA PRO A 428 27.95 4.91 7.59
C PRO A 428 28.73 6.19 7.34
N LYS A 429 28.77 7.08 8.35
CA LYS A 429 29.56 8.33 8.25
C LYS A 429 30.98 7.91 7.88
N LYS A 430 31.45 8.24 6.68
CA LYS A 430 32.85 8.06 6.30
C LYS A 430 33.69 8.78 7.35
N LYS A 431 34.42 8.04 8.18
CA LYS A 431 35.42 8.63 9.07
C LYS A 431 36.33 9.48 8.18
N ARG A 432 36.24 10.80 8.28
CA ARG A 432 37.24 11.71 7.72
C ARG A 432 38.54 11.40 8.47
N PHE A 433 39.41 10.59 7.88
CA PHE A 433 40.79 10.50 8.29
C PHE A 433 41.42 11.88 8.01
N SER A 434 41.53 12.71 9.03
CA SER A 434 42.38 13.88 9.00
C SER A 434 43.82 13.37 8.97
N PHE A 435 44.41 13.38 7.79
CA PHE A 435 45.87 13.25 7.70
C PHE A 435 46.47 14.48 8.34
N LEU A 436 46.75 14.41 9.64
CA LEU A 436 47.68 15.37 10.30
C LEU A 436 49.03 15.15 9.63
N ARG A 437 49.40 16.00 8.69
CA ARG A 437 50.78 16.17 8.27
C ARG A 437 51.55 16.62 9.50
N ARG A 438 52.33 15.73 10.11
CA ARG A 438 53.44 16.13 11.00
C ARG A 438 54.47 16.84 10.11
N LYS A 439 54.75 18.11 10.42
CA LYS A 439 55.98 18.82 10.03
C LYS A 439 57.06 18.37 10.92
#